data_eda601a186bac6a4550a69b94fd61b49
#
_entry.id   eda601a186bac6a4550a69b94fd61b49
#
_cell.length_a   1.000
_cell.length_b   1.000
_cell.length_c   1.000
_cell.angle_alpha   90.00
_cell.angle_beta   90.00
_cell.angle_gamma   90.00
#
_symmetry.space_group_name_H-M   'P 1'
#
loop_
_entity.id
_entity.type
_entity.pdbx_description
1 polymer ?
#
loop_
_entity_poly.entity_id
_entity_poly.type
_entity_poly.pdbx_seq_one_letter_code
_entity_poly.pdbx_strand_id
1 'polypeptide(L)'
;AMALGDALAMALLEARGFTAEDFARSHPGGSLGRRLLTHVRDVMRTGSAIPTVAPDATVAQALFEITGKGMGMTAVVTADGAVAGIFTDGDLRRCLPKVSDFSAAKVAEFMTVKPVSIGPDELAVEAVSVLEEGRKTQLLVVDAAGRLVGALHMHDLLRAKVV
;
A
#
# COMPACT_ATOMS: atom_id res chain seq x y z
N ALA A 1 -7.80 -33.80 -31.10
CA ALA A 1 -7.23 -34.54 -29.97
C ALA A 1 -6.87 -33.62 -28.80
N MET A 2 -6.21 -32.47 -29.03
CA MET A 2 -5.82 -31.50 -27.94
C MET A 2 -7.04 -30.97 -27.18
N ALA A 3 -8.06 -30.43 -27.86
CA ALA A 3 -9.24 -29.87 -27.21
C ALA A 3 -9.97 -30.85 -26.27
N LEU A 4 -10.02 -32.15 -26.60
CA LEU A 4 -10.62 -33.14 -25.71
C LEU A 4 -9.75 -33.45 -24.50
N GLY A 5 -8.42 -33.43 -24.67
CA GLY A 5 -7.46 -33.57 -23.56
C GLY A 5 -7.54 -32.39 -22.60
N ASP A 6 -7.62 -31.16 -23.12
CA ASP A 6 -7.75 -29.95 -22.33
C ASP A 6 -9.10 -29.93 -21.56
N ALA A 7 -10.19 -30.29 -22.22
CA ALA A 7 -11.51 -30.38 -21.57
C ALA A 7 -11.53 -31.44 -20.45
N LEU A 8 -10.90 -32.60 -20.65
CA LEU A 8 -10.80 -33.63 -19.62
C LEU A 8 -9.91 -33.16 -18.45
N ALA A 9 -8.79 -32.49 -18.73
CA ALA A 9 -7.92 -31.92 -17.69
C ALA A 9 -8.66 -30.89 -16.84
N MET A 10 -9.41 -30.00 -17.47
CA MET A 10 -10.23 -29.00 -16.75
C MET A 10 -11.30 -29.66 -15.89
N ALA A 11 -12.02 -30.67 -16.42
CA ALA A 11 -13.03 -31.39 -15.66
C ALA A 11 -12.43 -32.14 -14.45
N LEU A 12 -11.22 -32.71 -14.60
CA LEU A 12 -10.51 -33.37 -13.51
C LEU A 12 -10.02 -32.41 -12.44
N LEU A 13 -9.55 -31.22 -12.82
CA LEU A 13 -9.16 -30.17 -11.88
C LEU A 13 -10.37 -29.71 -11.06
N GLU A 14 -11.51 -29.46 -11.72
CA GLU A 14 -12.75 -29.08 -11.06
C GLU A 14 -13.27 -30.18 -10.14
N ALA A 15 -13.30 -31.44 -10.59
CA ALA A 15 -13.72 -32.58 -9.78
C ALA A 15 -12.83 -32.83 -8.54
N ARG A 16 -11.56 -32.41 -8.58
CA ARG A 16 -10.62 -32.49 -7.44
C ARG A 16 -10.66 -31.27 -6.56
N GLY A 17 -11.47 -30.26 -6.87
CA GLY A 17 -11.49 -28.99 -6.17
C GLY A 17 -10.16 -28.22 -6.26
N PHE A 18 -9.38 -28.46 -7.34
CA PHE A 18 -8.07 -27.82 -7.52
C PHE A 18 -8.26 -26.34 -7.82
N THR A 19 -7.69 -25.50 -6.95
CA THR A 19 -7.86 -24.05 -6.98
C THR A 19 -6.68 -23.35 -7.68
N ALA A 20 -6.85 -22.08 -8.01
CA ALA A 20 -5.76 -21.23 -8.47
C ALA A 20 -4.62 -21.13 -7.44
N GLU A 21 -4.95 -21.22 -6.16
CA GLU A 21 -4.00 -21.23 -5.04
C GLU A 21 -3.16 -22.52 -5.04
N ASP A 22 -3.77 -23.68 -5.30
CA ASP A 22 -3.05 -24.96 -5.41
C ASP A 22 -2.09 -24.95 -6.61
N PHE A 23 -2.51 -24.35 -7.73
CA PHE A 23 -1.65 -24.12 -8.87
C PHE A 23 -0.46 -23.23 -8.53
N ALA A 24 -0.73 -22.10 -7.84
CA ALA A 24 0.30 -21.16 -7.41
C ALA A 24 1.31 -21.80 -6.44
N ARG A 25 0.85 -22.64 -5.50
CA ARG A 25 1.72 -23.41 -4.59
C ARG A 25 2.60 -24.43 -5.35
N SER A 26 2.09 -25.00 -6.43
CA SER A 26 2.86 -25.93 -7.27
C SER A 26 3.93 -25.20 -8.12
N HIS A 27 3.75 -23.90 -8.39
CA HIS A 27 4.62 -23.08 -9.22
C HIS A 27 4.95 -21.72 -8.55
N PRO A 28 5.52 -21.70 -7.33
CA PRO A 28 5.68 -20.48 -6.53
C PRO A 28 6.63 -19.45 -7.16
N GLY A 29 7.56 -19.88 -7.99
CA GLY A 29 8.51 -18.99 -8.68
C GLY A 29 7.94 -18.31 -9.92
N GLY A 30 6.76 -18.70 -10.41
CA GLY A 30 6.11 -18.12 -11.58
C GLY A 30 5.44 -16.77 -11.28
N SER A 31 5.19 -15.98 -12.34
CA SER A 31 4.47 -14.70 -12.21
C SER A 31 3.07 -14.88 -11.60
N LEU A 32 2.36 -15.94 -12.02
CA LEU A 32 1.03 -16.26 -11.50
C LEU A 32 1.08 -16.63 -10.01
N GLY A 33 2.08 -17.42 -9.59
CA GLY A 33 2.27 -17.80 -8.20
C GLY A 33 2.49 -16.58 -7.30
N ARG A 34 3.34 -15.67 -7.71
CA ARG A 34 3.57 -14.41 -6.97
C ARG A 34 2.30 -13.57 -6.84
N ARG A 35 1.54 -13.40 -7.92
CA ARG A 35 0.29 -12.61 -7.92
C ARG A 35 -0.78 -13.20 -7.00
N LEU A 36 -0.85 -14.52 -6.88
CA LEU A 36 -1.89 -15.23 -6.11
C LEU A 36 -1.49 -15.52 -4.65
N LEU A 37 -0.19 -15.43 -4.31
CA LEU A 37 0.29 -15.80 -2.97
C LEU A 37 0.94 -14.67 -2.20
N THR A 38 1.31 -13.55 -2.86
CA THR A 38 1.95 -12.43 -2.16
C THR A 38 0.89 -11.52 -1.54
N HIS A 39 0.94 -11.36 -0.23
CA HIS A 39 0.07 -10.44 0.50
C HIS A 39 0.76 -9.08 0.69
N VAL A 40 -0.03 -8.07 1.02
CA VAL A 40 0.46 -6.72 1.32
C VAL A 40 1.51 -6.74 2.42
N ARG A 41 1.30 -7.52 3.50
CA ARG A 41 2.26 -7.67 4.62
C ARG A 41 3.64 -8.18 4.20
N ASP A 42 3.74 -8.92 3.09
CA ASP A 42 5.00 -9.50 2.62
C ASP A 42 5.89 -8.48 1.90
N VAL A 43 5.30 -7.36 1.46
CA VAL A 43 5.96 -6.35 0.64
C VAL A 43 5.90 -4.93 1.22
N MET A 44 5.05 -4.68 2.21
CA MET A 44 4.91 -3.38 2.85
C MET A 44 6.14 -3.00 3.67
N ARG A 45 6.40 -1.72 3.82
CA ARG A 45 7.34 -1.19 4.81
C ARG A 45 6.71 -1.18 6.18
N THR A 46 7.50 -1.49 7.22
CA THR A 46 7.04 -1.62 8.60
C THR A 46 7.92 -0.85 9.58
N GLY A 47 7.44 -0.63 10.78
CA GLY A 47 8.19 -0.02 11.88
C GLY A 47 8.79 1.33 11.51
N SER A 48 10.07 1.51 11.78
CA SER A 48 10.77 2.78 11.53
C SER A 48 10.93 3.16 10.05
N ALA A 49 10.64 2.24 9.10
CA ALA A 49 10.65 2.53 7.68
C ALA A 49 9.38 3.25 7.19
N ILE A 50 8.33 3.32 8.03
CA ILE A 50 7.11 4.05 7.70
C ILE A 50 7.33 5.53 8.05
N PRO A 51 7.13 6.47 7.11
CA PRO A 51 7.12 7.91 7.43
C PRO A 51 5.89 8.24 8.27
N THR A 52 6.10 8.76 9.47
CA THR A 52 4.99 9.09 10.39
C THR A 52 5.25 10.39 11.11
N VAL A 53 4.20 11.18 11.30
CA VAL A 53 4.21 12.37 12.15
C VAL A 53 2.93 12.44 12.98
N ALA A 54 2.96 13.15 14.11
CA ALA A 54 1.77 13.46 14.88
C ALA A 54 0.93 14.57 14.20
N PRO A 55 -0.37 14.68 14.49
CA PRO A 55 -1.24 15.70 13.87
C PRO A 55 -0.79 17.15 14.17
N ASP A 56 -0.15 17.39 15.31
CA ASP A 56 0.38 18.67 15.72
C ASP A 56 1.80 18.95 15.21
N ALA A 57 2.40 18.03 14.48
CA ALA A 57 3.69 18.23 13.83
C ALA A 57 3.61 19.37 12.80
N THR A 58 4.74 20.00 12.55
CA THR A 58 4.82 21.06 11.54
C THR A 58 4.98 20.46 10.13
N VAL A 59 4.63 21.25 9.12
CA VAL A 59 4.85 20.87 7.71
C VAL A 59 6.34 20.62 7.46
N ALA A 60 7.25 21.38 8.08
CA ALA A 60 8.70 21.16 7.99
C ALA A 60 9.11 19.77 8.53
N GLN A 61 8.54 19.33 9.65
CA GLN A 61 8.77 17.99 10.21
C GLN A 61 8.23 16.89 9.27
N ALA A 62 7.04 17.09 8.70
CA ALA A 62 6.48 16.16 7.72
C ALA A 62 7.38 16.04 6.48
N LEU A 63 7.93 17.14 5.97
CA LEU A 63 8.86 17.13 4.84
C LEU A 63 10.17 16.40 5.17
N PHE A 64 10.67 16.54 6.39
CA PHE A 64 11.86 15.82 6.83
C PHE A 64 11.63 14.30 6.78
N GLU A 65 10.47 13.83 7.29
CA GLU A 65 10.09 12.42 7.24
C GLU A 65 9.92 11.89 5.81
N ILE A 66 9.21 12.64 4.95
CA ILE A 66 9.02 12.31 3.54
C ILE A 66 10.37 12.12 2.84
N THR A 67 11.27 13.10 3.00
CA THR A 67 12.57 13.11 2.34
C THR A 67 13.47 12.01 2.88
N GLY A 68 13.52 11.85 4.20
CA GLY A 68 14.40 10.88 4.85
C GLY A 68 14.04 9.42 4.53
N LYS A 69 12.76 9.13 4.32
CA LYS A 69 12.28 7.76 4.06
C LYS A 69 11.94 7.49 2.59
N GLY A 70 11.95 8.51 1.74
CA GLY A 70 11.83 8.38 0.28
C GLY A 70 10.53 7.72 -0.18
N MET A 71 9.39 8.06 0.44
CA MET A 71 8.09 7.54 0.05
C MET A 71 7.19 8.57 -0.63
N GLY A 72 7.60 9.85 -0.72
CA GLY A 72 6.76 10.93 -1.26
C GLY A 72 5.50 11.20 -0.44
N MET A 73 5.41 10.64 0.77
CA MET A 73 4.30 10.84 1.71
C MET A 73 4.74 10.61 3.15
N THR A 74 3.97 11.10 4.12
CA THR A 74 4.00 10.70 5.52
C THR A 74 2.58 10.43 6.04
N ALA A 75 2.42 9.41 6.87
CA ALA A 75 1.18 9.16 7.58
C ALA A 75 1.07 10.12 8.78
N VAL A 76 -0.10 10.70 8.97
CA VAL A 76 -0.41 11.48 10.16
C VAL A 76 -1.15 10.58 11.13
N VAL A 77 -0.53 10.31 12.28
CA VAL A 77 -0.95 9.24 13.19
C VAL A 77 -1.15 9.79 14.60
N THR A 78 -2.27 9.46 15.21
CA THR A 78 -2.58 9.84 16.60
C THR A 78 -1.78 9.02 17.60
N ALA A 79 -1.75 9.43 18.86
CA ALA A 79 -0.96 8.77 19.92
C ALA A 79 -1.37 7.31 20.18
N ASP A 80 -2.60 6.92 19.86
CA ASP A 80 -3.13 5.55 19.93
C ASP A 80 -2.84 4.71 18.67
N GLY A 81 -2.14 5.28 17.69
CA GLY A 81 -1.75 4.61 16.46
C GLY A 81 -2.77 4.69 15.33
N ALA A 82 -3.91 5.35 15.52
CA ALA A 82 -4.92 5.49 14.49
C ALA A 82 -4.48 6.49 13.39
N VAL A 83 -4.84 6.21 12.14
CA VAL A 83 -4.55 7.09 11.00
C VAL A 83 -5.51 8.27 10.99
N ALA A 84 -5.00 9.48 11.25
CA ALA A 84 -5.73 10.73 11.12
C ALA A 84 -5.77 11.23 9.67
N GLY A 85 -4.70 10.98 8.91
CA GLY A 85 -4.59 11.41 7.52
C GLY A 85 -3.28 11.02 6.87
N ILE A 86 -3.06 11.55 5.68
CA ILE A 86 -1.82 11.43 4.91
C ILE A 86 -1.40 12.79 4.41
N PHE A 87 -0.11 13.08 4.41
CA PHE A 87 0.45 14.28 3.81
C PHE A 87 1.47 13.86 2.73
N THR A 88 1.26 14.32 1.51
CA THR A 88 2.00 13.91 0.32
C THR A 88 2.67 15.11 -0.36
N ASP A 89 3.55 14.84 -1.34
CA ASP A 89 4.11 15.89 -2.21
C ASP A 89 3.01 16.70 -2.93
N GLY A 90 1.86 16.07 -3.20
CA GLY A 90 0.68 16.75 -3.75
C GLY A 90 0.05 17.73 -2.77
N ASP A 91 -0.04 17.34 -1.48
CA ASP A 91 -0.54 18.22 -0.42
C ASP A 91 0.43 19.38 -0.20
N LEU A 92 1.74 19.13 -0.19
CA LEU A 92 2.76 20.16 -0.13
C LEU A 92 2.57 21.21 -1.24
N ARG A 93 2.42 20.78 -2.49
CA ARG A 93 2.19 21.73 -3.61
C ARG A 93 0.93 22.56 -3.43
N ARG A 94 -0.12 21.99 -2.84
CA ARG A 94 -1.36 22.73 -2.54
C ARG A 94 -1.22 23.71 -1.38
N CYS A 95 -0.34 23.45 -0.41
CA CYS A 95 -0.13 24.34 0.72
C CYS A 95 0.87 25.48 0.43
N LEU A 96 1.81 25.31 -0.53
CA LEU A 96 2.82 26.32 -0.89
C LEU A 96 2.29 27.75 -1.02
N PRO A 97 1.19 28.04 -1.73
CA PRO A 97 0.68 29.40 -1.87
C PRO A 97 -0.01 29.93 -0.60
N LYS A 98 -0.25 29.07 0.40
CA LYS A 98 -1.02 29.40 1.61
C LYS A 98 -0.16 29.51 2.86
N VAL A 99 1.07 29.01 2.81
CA VAL A 99 1.96 28.89 3.97
C VAL A 99 3.22 29.71 3.72
N SER A 100 3.43 30.73 4.55
CA SER A 100 4.65 31.54 4.54
C SER A 100 5.77 30.97 5.44
N ASP A 101 5.38 30.17 6.45
CA ASP A 101 6.32 29.55 7.40
C ASP A 101 5.93 28.09 7.67
N PHE A 102 6.66 27.17 7.05
CA PHE A 102 6.49 25.73 7.23
C PHE A 102 6.87 25.22 8.62
N SER A 103 7.66 25.99 9.37
CA SER A 103 8.05 25.65 10.73
C SER A 103 6.97 25.95 11.76
N ALA A 104 6.00 26.79 11.41
CA ALA A 104 4.85 27.13 12.24
C ALA A 104 3.56 26.40 11.80
N ALA A 105 3.36 26.20 10.50
CA ALA A 105 2.15 25.59 9.94
C ALA A 105 2.02 24.13 10.38
N LYS A 106 0.82 23.71 10.83
CA LYS A 106 0.54 22.35 11.29
C LYS A 106 0.14 21.45 10.12
N VAL A 107 0.67 20.23 10.09
CA VAL A 107 0.37 19.24 9.03
C VAL A 107 -1.13 18.92 8.97
N ALA A 108 -1.81 18.88 10.10
CA ALA A 108 -3.25 18.60 10.18
C ALA A 108 -4.13 19.58 9.39
N GLU A 109 -3.66 20.80 9.15
CA GLU A 109 -4.39 21.83 8.39
C GLU A 109 -4.39 21.55 6.86
N PHE A 110 -3.43 20.76 6.39
CA PHE A 110 -3.15 20.55 4.96
C PHE A 110 -3.20 19.10 4.53
N MET A 111 -3.23 18.15 5.48
CA MET A 111 -3.29 16.71 5.18
C MET A 111 -4.58 16.33 4.47
N THR A 112 -4.52 15.27 3.70
CA THR A 112 -5.71 14.58 3.20
C THR A 112 -6.27 13.69 4.31
N VAL A 113 -7.47 13.99 4.79
CA VAL A 113 -8.19 13.16 5.77
C VAL A 113 -8.81 11.94 5.07
N LYS A 114 -8.99 10.83 5.81
CA LYS A 114 -9.53 9.57 5.28
C LYS A 114 -8.78 9.10 4.03
N PRO A 115 -7.47 8.88 4.13
CA PRO A 115 -6.68 8.39 3.01
C PRO A 115 -7.16 7.00 2.57
N VAL A 116 -6.98 6.69 1.29
CA VAL A 116 -7.17 5.32 0.81
C VAL A 116 -6.15 4.43 1.50
N SER A 117 -6.62 3.32 2.02
CA SER A 117 -5.81 2.33 2.74
C SER A 117 -6.19 0.92 2.34
N ILE A 118 -5.36 -0.05 2.70
CA ILE A 118 -5.57 -1.48 2.44
C ILE A 118 -5.21 -2.28 3.69
N GLY A 119 -5.77 -3.48 3.83
CA GLY A 119 -5.44 -4.40 4.90
C GLY A 119 -4.12 -5.15 4.64
N PRO A 120 -3.41 -5.60 5.69
CA PRO A 120 -2.16 -6.35 5.53
C PRO A 120 -2.37 -7.75 4.92
N ASP A 121 -3.55 -8.33 5.09
CA ASP A 121 -3.89 -9.68 4.63
C ASP A 121 -4.47 -9.72 3.20
N GLU A 122 -4.72 -8.55 2.60
CA GLU A 122 -5.13 -8.43 1.20
C GLU A 122 -3.99 -8.87 0.27
N LEU A 123 -4.33 -9.31 -0.94
CA LEU A 123 -3.32 -9.66 -1.93
C LEU A 123 -2.58 -8.40 -2.44
N ALA A 124 -1.29 -8.54 -2.66
CA ALA A 124 -0.48 -7.42 -3.19
C ALA A 124 -0.94 -6.96 -4.58
N VAL A 125 -1.56 -7.84 -5.39
CA VAL A 125 -2.17 -7.48 -6.67
C VAL A 125 -3.41 -6.60 -6.49
N GLU A 126 -4.14 -6.74 -5.41
CA GLU A 126 -5.28 -5.86 -5.08
C GLU A 126 -4.79 -4.46 -4.73
N ALA A 127 -3.65 -4.35 -4.02
CA ALA A 127 -3.02 -3.06 -3.78
C ALA A 127 -2.64 -2.33 -5.10
N VAL A 128 -2.21 -3.08 -6.13
CA VAL A 128 -1.96 -2.50 -7.47
C VAL A 128 -3.24 -1.89 -8.04
N SER A 129 -4.35 -2.63 -8.03
CA SER A 129 -5.64 -2.15 -8.54
C SER A 129 -6.11 -0.89 -7.81
N VAL A 130 -6.00 -0.87 -6.47
CA VAL A 130 -6.36 0.31 -5.66
C VAL A 130 -5.49 1.53 -6.01
N LEU A 131 -4.18 1.32 -6.25
CA LEU A 131 -3.27 2.40 -6.65
C LEU A 131 -3.60 2.95 -8.03
N GLU A 132 -3.86 2.06 -9.00
CA GLU A 132 -4.19 2.44 -10.39
C GLU A 132 -5.53 3.17 -10.48
N GLU A 133 -6.59 2.64 -9.90
CA GLU A 133 -7.91 3.26 -9.87
C GLU A 133 -7.88 4.63 -9.18
N GLY A 134 -7.15 4.73 -8.06
CA GLY A 134 -6.95 5.96 -7.31
C GLY A 134 -5.97 6.94 -7.96
N ARG A 135 -5.26 6.55 -9.02
CA ARG A 135 -4.14 7.32 -9.61
C ARG A 135 -3.13 7.75 -8.55
N LYS A 136 -2.76 6.82 -7.67
CA LYS A 136 -1.87 7.03 -6.53
C LYS A 136 -0.63 6.16 -6.69
N THR A 137 0.41 6.51 -5.97
CA THR A 137 1.66 5.74 -5.93
C THR A 137 1.97 5.18 -4.55
N GLN A 138 1.18 5.59 -3.53
CA GLN A 138 1.36 5.15 -2.15
C GLN A 138 0.02 4.76 -1.52
N LEU A 139 0.06 3.77 -0.63
CA LEU A 139 -1.05 3.37 0.23
C LEU A 139 -0.58 3.26 1.69
N LEU A 140 -1.46 3.59 2.61
CA LEU A 140 -1.31 3.23 4.01
C LEU A 140 -1.88 1.82 4.23
N VAL A 141 -1.20 1.03 5.04
CA VAL A 141 -1.70 -0.29 5.43
C VAL A 141 -2.18 -0.20 6.87
N VAL A 142 -3.46 -0.54 7.07
CA VAL A 142 -4.13 -0.43 8.37
C VAL A 142 -4.69 -1.76 8.82
N ASP A 143 -4.69 -2.00 10.12
CA ASP A 143 -5.34 -3.17 10.70
C ASP A 143 -6.87 -2.97 10.79
N ALA A 144 -7.60 -4.00 11.25
CA ALA A 144 -9.04 -3.97 11.41
C ALA A 144 -9.54 -2.90 12.41
N ALA A 145 -8.66 -2.39 13.27
CA ALA A 145 -8.94 -1.29 14.20
C ALA A 145 -8.61 0.09 13.61
N GLY A 146 -8.15 0.17 12.36
CA GLY A 146 -7.76 1.43 11.71
C GLY A 146 -6.40 1.96 12.13
N ARG A 147 -5.57 1.16 12.79
CA ARG A 147 -4.22 1.54 13.20
C ARG A 147 -3.22 1.30 12.08
N LEU A 148 -2.26 2.19 11.95
CA LEU A 148 -1.18 2.07 10.97
C LEU A 148 -0.28 0.88 11.30
N VAL A 149 -0.18 -0.08 10.38
CA VAL A 149 0.70 -1.25 10.51
C VAL A 149 1.76 -1.29 9.41
N GLY A 150 1.58 -0.53 8.33
CA GLY A 150 2.52 -0.50 7.21
C GLY A 150 2.27 0.66 6.25
N ALA A 151 3.16 0.77 5.29
CA ALA A 151 3.02 1.65 4.14
C ALA A 151 3.58 0.96 2.90
N LEU A 152 2.95 1.21 1.75
CA LEU A 152 3.27 0.56 0.49
C LEU A 152 3.47 1.61 -0.60
N HIS A 153 4.54 1.48 -1.36
CA HIS A 153 4.78 2.28 -2.57
C HIS A 153 4.71 1.37 -3.80
N MET A 154 4.25 1.90 -4.94
CA MET A 154 4.20 1.16 -6.21
C MET A 154 5.54 0.49 -6.55
N HIS A 155 6.68 1.14 -6.24
CA HIS A 155 8.00 0.56 -6.46
C HIS A 155 8.27 -0.69 -5.61
N ASP A 156 7.65 -0.82 -4.44
CA ASP A 156 7.80 -2.00 -3.60
C ASP A 156 7.09 -3.21 -4.26
N LEU A 157 5.92 -2.99 -4.89
CA LEU A 157 5.18 -3.98 -5.68
C LEU A 157 5.93 -4.40 -6.96
N LEU A 158 6.50 -3.44 -7.68
CA LEU A 158 7.35 -3.71 -8.86
C LEU A 158 8.58 -4.54 -8.48
N ARG A 159 9.25 -4.19 -7.37
CA ARG A 159 10.42 -4.93 -6.87
C ARG A 159 10.06 -6.36 -6.48
N ALA A 160 8.89 -6.57 -5.90
CA ALA A 160 8.34 -7.88 -5.55
C ALA A 160 7.86 -8.67 -6.79
N LYS A 161 7.87 -8.06 -7.97
CA LYS A 161 7.39 -8.66 -9.24
C LYS A 161 5.93 -9.13 -9.15
N VAL A 162 5.10 -8.36 -8.46
CA VAL A 162 3.65 -8.57 -8.38
C VAL A 162 2.97 -8.05 -9.66
N VAL A 163 3.58 -7.08 -10.30
CA VAL A 163 3.20 -6.49 -11.61
C VAL A 163 4.32 -6.68 -12.60
#